data_6c3ea4d0c1d6e9b6578b57fa926928a1
#
_entry.id   6c3ea4d0c1d6e9b6578b57fa926928a1
#
_cell.length_a   1.000
_cell.length_b   1.000
_cell.length_c   1.000
_cell.angle_alpha   90.00
_cell.angle_beta   90.00
_cell.angle_gamma   90.00
#
_symmetry.space_group_name_H-M   'P 1'
#
loop_
_entity.id
_entity.type
_entity.pdbx_description
1 polymer ?
#
loop_
_entity_poly.entity_id
_entity_poly.type
_entity_poly.pdbx_seq_one_letter_code
_entity_poly.pdbx_strand_id
1 'polypeptide(L)'
;MSKTAKSVKAICRKYDKFLCVESPDSNALLFPSIAVSSFRKPDIEQALEKLLEITNNDELAISRQLAKGQSTNPRYYLCYCDYEIDFLANGQRAIWLTQQEMAYHKWIPEDQKMADLVMSPLFEKSPYTTKTAVQLRANDAVGRTLEEIDFNNTEKQGNKSYPGNVIEHVWFDHPADNISAPDFPEAEVELKVSPIDIKKSKDGPSCIAGERLVLNTINYAKESTADFRTSSFWKKNRFIELMQYLRRIASEKGQSEDKRKYKIKYAHLLAMDDFAEPNFPQNSLLSLSEATMLRIEQDWNTIHQFIVENRADELTEGMTDTLAACTKGANNKQKSKQSNGARAKSRAYCFKQSFMTSLLQNYASDVHETTSLIKDIKQLQNRSCDSIILDYFNPFKGKSFTEIAEQFHFTIPKNISPKQTNFMLVDHMLGSNTSISKDPNDDYVSFDAEELKGIRVKTLPLFHGKPSEQFKVQSIPDFNDLINQKWDTDNCALHQLLETTKFLVFVFDNQNPNEKDKNPENIYFKGAAFWYMPASDIDIAEQVWKEDVE
;
A
#
# COMPACT_ATOMS: atom_id res chain seq x y z
N MET A 1 24.99 46.74 15.10
CA MET A 1 23.65 46.28 14.65
C MET A 1 23.36 44.99 15.37
N SER A 2 22.45 44.98 16.32
CA SER A 2 21.98 43.75 17.01
C SER A 2 21.36 42.83 15.94
N LYS A 3 21.90 41.60 15.81
CA LYS A 3 21.27 40.59 14.93
C LYS A 3 19.88 40.31 15.51
N THR A 4 18.85 40.73 14.81
CA THR A 4 17.45 40.40 15.15
C THR A 4 17.35 38.88 15.28
N ALA A 5 16.93 38.39 16.44
CA ALA A 5 16.77 36.97 16.68
C ALA A 5 15.81 36.39 15.65
N LYS A 6 16.17 35.27 15.04
CA LYS A 6 15.29 34.56 14.10
C LYS A 6 14.16 33.89 14.85
N SER A 7 12.93 34.02 14.35
CA SER A 7 11.77 33.34 14.93
C SER A 7 10.88 32.73 13.86
N VAL A 8 10.16 31.71 14.24
CA VAL A 8 9.09 31.08 13.45
C VAL A 8 7.78 31.14 14.21
N LYS A 9 6.70 31.28 13.47
CA LYS A 9 5.33 31.25 14.00
C LYS A 9 4.56 30.08 13.42
N ALA A 10 3.86 29.36 14.27
CA ALA A 10 3.01 28.26 13.89
C ALA A 10 1.60 28.76 13.58
N ILE A 11 1.14 28.53 12.37
CA ILE A 11 -0.29 28.57 12.02
C ILE A 11 -0.76 27.12 12.06
N CYS A 12 -1.05 26.67 13.28
CA CYS A 12 -1.44 25.29 13.51
C CYS A 12 -2.94 25.13 13.30
N ARG A 13 -3.32 24.20 12.43
CA ARG A 13 -4.72 23.89 12.09
C ARG A 13 -5.08 22.51 12.59
N LYS A 14 -6.28 22.39 13.15
CA LYS A 14 -6.97 21.12 13.40
C LYS A 14 -8.39 21.24 12.87
N TYR A 15 -8.73 20.45 11.86
CA TYR A 15 -10.00 20.58 11.14
C TYR A 15 -10.26 22.02 10.66
N ASP A 16 -11.32 22.67 11.14
CA ASP A 16 -11.72 24.03 10.84
C ASP A 16 -11.20 25.08 11.84
N LYS A 17 -10.46 24.65 12.87
CA LYS A 17 -9.92 25.51 13.93
C LYS A 17 -8.44 25.79 13.77
N PHE A 18 -8.04 26.98 14.19
CA PHE A 18 -6.65 27.44 14.22
C PHE A 18 -6.21 27.75 15.64
N LEU A 19 -4.98 27.37 15.95
CA LEU A 19 -4.35 27.63 17.24
C LEU A 19 -3.91 29.08 17.34
N CYS A 20 -4.40 29.76 18.36
CA CYS A 20 -4.06 31.13 18.72
C CYS A 20 -3.65 31.19 20.19
N VAL A 21 -2.99 32.25 20.60
CA VAL A 21 -2.73 32.59 22.00
C VAL A 21 -2.98 34.06 22.25
N GLU A 22 -3.29 34.45 23.49
CA GLU A 22 -3.42 35.85 23.87
C GLU A 22 -2.04 36.47 24.09
N SER A 23 -1.89 37.73 23.66
CA SER A 23 -0.71 38.52 23.94
C SER A 23 -0.60 38.79 25.45
N PRO A 24 0.58 38.60 26.07
CA PRO A 24 0.77 38.93 27.49
C PRO A 24 0.51 40.39 27.82
N ASP A 25 0.69 41.29 26.86
CA ASP A 25 0.64 42.75 27.05
C ASP A 25 -0.71 43.38 26.61
N SER A 26 -1.59 42.57 26.02
CA SER A 26 -2.87 43.07 25.48
C SER A 26 -3.86 41.92 25.29
N ASN A 27 -5.17 42.21 25.23
CA ASN A 27 -6.21 41.24 24.88
C ASN A 27 -6.26 40.93 23.37
N ALA A 28 -5.14 41.08 22.67
CA ALA A 28 -5.05 40.77 21.26
C ALA A 28 -4.51 39.35 21.04
N LEU A 29 -4.98 38.70 19.97
CA LEU A 29 -4.47 37.39 19.59
C LEU A 29 -3.15 37.49 18.83
N LEU A 30 -2.40 36.43 18.90
CA LEU A 30 -1.19 36.19 18.09
C LEU A 30 -1.06 34.71 17.74
N PHE A 31 -0.26 34.43 16.71
CA PHE A 31 0.10 33.05 16.41
C PHE A 31 1.27 32.60 17.30
N PRO A 32 1.26 31.35 17.80
CA PRO A 32 2.35 30.79 18.60
C PRO A 32 3.72 31.00 17.95
N SER A 33 4.72 31.42 18.73
CA SER A 33 6.03 31.82 18.23
C SER A 33 7.16 31.21 19.04
N ILE A 34 8.26 30.82 18.35
CA ILE A 34 9.48 30.34 18.98
C ILE A 34 10.72 30.84 18.25
N ALA A 35 11.80 31.12 19.00
CA ALA A 35 13.09 31.46 18.44
C ALA A 35 13.78 30.23 17.81
N VAL A 36 14.46 30.45 16.69
CA VAL A 36 15.20 29.40 15.97
C VAL A 36 16.65 29.82 15.75
N SER A 37 17.57 28.84 15.76
CA SER A 37 18.99 29.08 15.46
C SER A 37 19.20 29.39 13.98
N SER A 38 18.48 28.69 13.12
CA SER A 38 18.51 28.89 11.68
C SER A 38 17.15 28.61 11.05
N PHE A 39 16.98 29.00 9.76
CA PHE A 39 15.80 28.65 8.97
C PHE A 39 16.01 27.37 8.14
N ARG A 40 16.80 26.42 8.62
CA ARG A 40 16.92 25.09 8.04
C ARG A 40 15.74 24.22 8.51
N LYS A 41 15.27 23.33 7.64
CA LYS A 41 14.10 22.49 7.93
C LYS A 41 14.19 21.75 9.27
N PRO A 42 15.29 21.05 9.62
CA PRO A 42 15.38 20.36 10.90
C PRO A 42 15.29 21.28 12.13
N ASP A 43 15.88 22.47 12.04
CA ASP A 43 15.86 23.44 13.16
C ASP A 43 14.45 24.01 13.39
N ILE A 44 13.69 24.16 12.30
CA ILE A 44 12.30 24.63 12.32
C ILE A 44 11.40 23.53 12.89
N GLU A 45 11.53 22.31 12.41
CA GLU A 45 10.76 21.16 12.88
C GLU A 45 10.95 20.96 14.38
N GLN A 46 12.18 20.86 14.84
CA GLN A 46 12.50 20.70 16.27
C GLN A 46 11.96 21.85 17.13
N ALA A 47 12.01 23.09 16.62
CA ALA A 47 11.51 24.24 17.35
C ALA A 47 9.98 24.22 17.48
N LEU A 48 9.28 23.89 16.41
CA LEU A 48 7.81 23.82 16.40
C LEU A 48 7.29 22.63 17.23
N GLU A 49 7.93 21.47 17.15
CA GLU A 49 7.63 20.32 18.02
C GLU A 49 7.77 20.68 19.50
N LYS A 50 8.88 21.38 19.84
CA LYS A 50 9.09 21.86 21.19
C LYS A 50 8.04 22.89 21.63
N LEU A 51 7.66 23.84 20.75
CA LEU A 51 6.65 24.86 21.05
C LEU A 51 5.30 24.26 21.40
N LEU A 52 4.91 23.23 20.66
CA LEU A 52 3.60 22.56 20.75
C LEU A 52 3.61 21.37 21.72
N GLU A 53 4.72 21.17 22.47
CA GLU A 53 4.91 20.05 23.43
C GLU A 53 4.61 18.68 22.82
N ILE A 54 5.00 18.47 21.55
CA ILE A 54 4.76 17.23 20.86
C ILE A 54 5.54 16.10 21.52
N THR A 55 4.81 15.12 22.00
CA THR A 55 5.36 13.89 22.57
C THR A 55 5.60 12.84 21.49
N ASN A 56 6.27 11.74 21.84
CA ASN A 56 6.61 10.67 20.88
C ASN A 56 5.39 10.02 20.19
N ASN A 57 4.17 10.28 20.64
CA ASN A 57 2.92 9.69 20.14
C ASN A 57 2.07 10.66 19.31
N ASP A 58 2.43 11.95 19.27
CA ASP A 58 1.69 12.98 18.55
C ASP A 58 2.41 13.33 17.24
N GLU A 59 1.66 13.66 16.21
CA GLU A 59 2.23 14.08 14.93
C GLU A 59 1.98 15.56 14.69
N LEU A 60 3.07 16.28 14.39
CA LEU A 60 3.03 17.59 13.79
C LEU A 60 3.44 17.44 12.33
N ALA A 61 2.54 17.73 11.42
CA ALA A 61 2.88 17.88 10.02
C ALA A 61 3.11 19.35 9.70
N ILE A 62 4.34 19.71 9.31
CA ILE A 62 4.66 21.03 8.79
C ILE A 62 4.47 21.00 7.29
N SER A 63 3.40 21.65 6.82
CA SER A 63 3.04 21.66 5.41
C SER A 63 3.96 22.59 4.62
N ARG A 64 3.88 23.89 4.87
CA ARG A 64 4.62 24.86 4.07
C ARG A 64 4.88 26.18 4.79
N GLN A 65 5.87 26.93 4.30
CA GLN A 65 6.06 28.32 4.68
C GLN A 65 5.03 29.19 3.94
N LEU A 66 4.22 29.95 4.69
CA LEU A 66 3.31 30.96 4.12
C LEU A 66 4.10 32.21 3.74
N ALA A 67 3.62 32.93 2.73
CA ALA A 67 4.25 34.16 2.20
C ALA A 67 5.71 33.95 1.72
N LYS A 68 5.95 32.97 0.85
CA LYS A 68 7.26 32.76 0.19
C LYS A 68 7.68 34.01 -0.62
N GLY A 69 8.97 34.37 -0.50
CA GLY A 69 9.60 35.44 -1.31
C GLY A 69 10.01 36.69 -0.54
N GLN A 70 9.59 36.87 0.70
CA GLN A 70 10.08 37.93 1.56
C GLN A 70 11.09 37.40 2.58
N SER A 71 12.23 38.09 2.75
CA SER A 71 13.22 37.81 3.80
C SER A 71 12.70 38.30 5.16
N THR A 72 11.48 37.90 5.52
CA THR A 72 10.77 38.38 6.70
C THR A 72 11.15 37.52 7.90
N ASN A 73 11.28 38.18 9.04
CA ASN A 73 11.38 37.61 10.35
C ASN A 73 10.27 38.24 11.20
N PRO A 74 9.31 37.49 11.74
CA PRO A 74 9.19 36.02 11.77
C PRO A 74 8.78 35.37 10.43
N ARG A 75 9.06 34.06 10.30
CA ARG A 75 8.51 33.23 9.23
C ARG A 75 7.33 32.42 9.74
N TYR A 76 6.26 32.38 8.96
CA TYR A 76 5.04 31.67 9.29
C TYR A 76 5.02 30.31 8.59
N TYR A 77 4.68 29.26 9.33
CA TYR A 77 4.57 27.89 8.81
C TYR A 77 3.17 27.35 9.08
N LEU A 78 2.50 26.88 8.03
CA LEU A 78 1.26 26.14 8.18
C LEU A 78 1.58 24.74 8.71
N CYS A 79 0.93 24.40 9.81
CA CYS A 79 1.10 23.14 10.51
C CYS A 79 -0.26 22.50 10.74
N TYR A 80 -0.27 21.17 10.80
CA TYR A 80 -1.46 20.41 11.15
C TYR A 80 -1.15 19.53 12.36
N CYS A 81 -2.10 19.44 13.29
CA CYS A 81 -2.03 18.53 14.41
C CYS A 81 -3.37 17.80 14.55
N ASP A 82 -3.30 16.56 15.01
CA ASP A 82 -4.46 15.69 15.20
C ASP A 82 -5.07 15.76 16.60
N TYR A 83 -4.50 16.58 17.50
CA TYR A 83 -4.94 16.76 18.87
C TYR A 83 -5.07 18.26 19.23
N GLU A 84 -5.85 18.56 20.26
CA GLU A 84 -5.92 19.91 20.84
C GLU A 84 -5.01 19.99 22.05
N ILE A 85 -4.16 21.01 22.07
CA ILE A 85 -3.31 21.33 23.22
C ILE A 85 -4.00 22.43 24.04
N ASP A 86 -3.88 22.35 25.37
CA ASP A 86 -4.42 23.33 26.29
C ASP A 86 -3.41 24.46 26.59
N PHE A 87 -2.13 24.09 26.58
CA PHE A 87 -1.02 25.00 26.87
C PHE A 87 0.16 24.74 25.95
N LEU A 88 0.87 25.79 25.59
CA LEU A 88 2.16 25.72 24.91
C LEU A 88 3.29 25.43 25.89
N ALA A 89 4.46 25.00 25.40
CA ALA A 89 5.68 24.78 26.20
C ALA A 89 6.13 25.98 27.05
N ASN A 90 5.76 27.18 26.64
CA ASN A 90 6.07 28.41 27.36
C ASN A 90 4.98 28.79 28.40
N GLY A 91 4.00 27.94 28.63
CA GLY A 91 2.90 28.14 29.57
C GLY A 91 1.77 29.04 29.08
N GLN A 92 1.80 29.50 27.84
CA GLN A 92 0.68 30.25 27.27
C GLN A 92 -0.51 29.32 27.04
N ARG A 93 -1.70 29.80 27.37
CA ARG A 93 -2.95 29.06 27.11
C ARG A 93 -3.23 29.02 25.62
N ALA A 94 -3.51 27.86 25.10
CA ALA A 94 -3.93 27.63 23.73
C ALA A 94 -5.42 27.96 23.57
N ILE A 95 -5.76 28.61 22.45
CA ILE A 95 -7.13 28.95 22.08
C ILE A 95 -7.36 28.44 20.66
N TRP A 96 -8.32 27.55 20.50
CA TRP A 96 -8.67 26.99 19.20
C TRP A 96 -9.91 27.68 18.63
N LEU A 97 -9.75 28.43 17.54
CA LEU A 97 -10.79 29.26 16.94
C LEU A 97 -11.01 28.88 15.49
N THR A 98 -12.26 28.87 15.06
CA THR A 98 -12.63 28.88 13.64
C THR A 98 -12.27 30.21 12.98
N GLN A 99 -12.19 30.25 11.66
CA GLN A 99 -11.98 31.51 10.91
C GLN A 99 -13.01 32.57 11.26
N GLN A 100 -14.27 32.18 11.51
CA GLN A 100 -15.35 33.09 11.91
C GLN A 100 -15.12 33.67 13.29
N GLU A 101 -14.76 32.81 14.26
CA GLU A 101 -14.47 33.24 15.63
C GLU A 101 -13.25 34.15 15.68
N MET A 102 -12.18 33.83 14.93
CA MET A 102 -10.98 34.67 14.80
C MET A 102 -11.30 36.11 14.38
N ALA A 103 -12.32 36.31 13.54
CA ALA A 103 -12.73 37.64 13.05
C ALA A 103 -13.31 38.54 14.13
N TYR A 104 -13.74 38.00 15.28
CA TYR A 104 -14.24 38.80 16.40
C TYR A 104 -13.16 39.28 17.36
N HIS A 105 -11.92 38.86 17.16
CA HIS A 105 -10.78 39.19 18.01
C HIS A 105 -9.86 40.24 17.39
N LYS A 106 -9.21 41.01 18.23
CA LYS A 106 -8.11 41.88 17.81
C LYS A 106 -6.82 41.09 17.70
N TRP A 107 -6.02 41.45 16.72
CA TRP A 107 -4.71 40.85 16.48
C TRP A 107 -3.59 41.83 16.77
N ILE A 108 -2.43 41.32 17.19
CA ILE A 108 -1.22 42.16 17.27
C ILE A 108 -0.84 42.63 15.86
N PRO A 109 -0.29 43.88 15.72
CA PRO A 109 0.02 44.42 14.40
C PRO A 109 0.93 43.56 13.53
N GLU A 110 1.84 42.82 14.16
CA GLU A 110 2.78 41.91 13.47
C GLU A 110 2.03 40.74 12.77
N ASP A 111 1.00 40.19 13.40
CA ASP A 111 0.25 39.04 12.90
C ASP A 111 -0.99 39.41 12.08
N GLN A 112 -1.41 40.68 12.09
CA GLN A 112 -2.66 41.12 11.45
C GLN A 112 -2.77 40.66 9.99
N LYS A 113 -1.75 40.91 9.17
CA LYS A 113 -1.76 40.50 7.75
C LYS A 113 -1.88 39.00 7.56
N MET A 114 -1.26 38.23 8.43
CA MET A 114 -1.32 36.79 8.36
C MET A 114 -2.68 36.28 8.87
N ALA A 115 -3.22 36.89 9.92
CA ALA A 115 -4.57 36.64 10.38
C ALA A 115 -5.63 36.96 9.31
N ASP A 116 -5.50 38.10 8.61
CA ASP A 116 -6.38 38.45 7.49
C ASP A 116 -6.33 37.42 6.36
N LEU A 117 -5.12 36.89 6.07
CA LEU A 117 -4.94 35.82 5.10
C LEU A 117 -5.63 34.52 5.58
N VAL A 118 -5.41 34.12 6.82
CA VAL A 118 -6.01 32.90 7.41
C VAL A 118 -7.53 33.01 7.50
N MET A 119 -8.05 34.18 7.84
CA MET A 119 -9.50 34.45 7.89
C MET A 119 -10.15 34.58 6.52
N SER A 120 -9.37 34.71 5.44
CA SER A 120 -9.91 34.78 4.08
C SER A 120 -10.78 33.55 3.80
N PRO A 121 -11.97 33.73 3.22
CA PRO A 121 -12.82 32.60 2.80
C PRO A 121 -12.16 31.63 1.84
N LEU A 122 -11.06 32.02 1.20
CA LEU A 122 -10.30 31.22 0.23
C LEU A 122 -9.05 30.56 0.87
N PHE A 123 -8.74 30.85 2.14
CA PHE A 123 -7.58 30.27 2.78
C PHE A 123 -7.77 28.77 3.00
N GLU A 124 -6.91 27.99 2.37
CA GLU A 124 -6.88 26.53 2.47
C GLU A 124 -8.25 25.84 2.24
N LYS A 125 -9.21 26.53 1.65
CA LYS A 125 -10.45 25.87 1.24
C LYS A 125 -10.17 25.07 -0.01
N SER A 126 -10.10 23.77 0.21
CA SER A 126 -10.20 22.82 -0.90
C SER A 126 -11.61 22.87 -1.47
N PRO A 127 -11.80 22.92 -2.80
CA PRO A 127 -13.12 22.72 -3.39
C PRO A 127 -13.64 21.29 -3.20
N TYR A 128 -12.78 20.40 -2.68
CA TYR A 128 -13.01 18.97 -2.57
C TYR A 128 -13.47 18.60 -1.15
N THR A 129 -14.60 19.15 -0.72
CA THR A 129 -15.17 18.94 0.62
C THR A 129 -16.10 17.74 0.71
N THR A 130 -16.41 17.09 -0.42
CA THR A 130 -17.25 15.90 -0.52
C THR A 130 -16.61 14.87 -1.43
N LYS A 131 -16.91 13.59 -1.22
CA LYS A 131 -16.45 12.49 -2.09
C LYS A 131 -16.93 12.70 -3.53
N THR A 132 -18.15 13.22 -3.69
CA THR A 132 -18.71 13.57 -5.00
C THR A 132 -17.86 14.61 -5.72
N ALA A 133 -17.41 15.67 -5.04
CA ALA A 133 -16.58 16.71 -5.66
C ALA A 133 -15.20 16.16 -6.08
N VAL A 134 -14.57 15.34 -5.24
CA VAL A 134 -13.31 14.65 -5.56
C VAL A 134 -13.48 13.77 -6.80
N GLN A 135 -14.51 12.89 -6.80
CA GLN A 135 -14.75 11.96 -7.89
C GLN A 135 -15.07 12.65 -9.21
N LEU A 136 -15.89 13.69 -9.20
CA LEU A 136 -16.20 14.45 -10.43
C LEU A 136 -14.93 15.07 -11.02
N ARG A 137 -14.07 15.66 -10.17
CA ARG A 137 -12.78 16.19 -10.63
C ARG A 137 -11.87 15.09 -11.18
N ALA A 138 -11.81 13.93 -10.54
CA ALA A 138 -11.04 12.80 -11.01
C ALA A 138 -11.54 12.30 -12.38
N ASN A 139 -12.84 12.21 -12.56
CA ASN A 139 -13.46 11.81 -13.83
C ASN A 139 -13.08 12.73 -14.99
N ASP A 140 -12.95 14.03 -14.76
CA ASP A 140 -12.55 15.02 -15.77
C ASP A 140 -11.12 14.81 -16.30
N ALA A 141 -10.27 14.08 -15.55
CA ALA A 141 -8.92 13.71 -16.00
C ALA A 141 -8.90 12.48 -16.91
N VAL A 142 -9.94 11.64 -16.87
CA VAL A 142 -9.99 10.38 -17.64
C VAL A 142 -9.90 10.69 -19.14
N GLY A 143 -9.01 9.98 -19.82
CA GLY A 143 -8.75 10.19 -21.24
C GLY A 143 -7.64 11.20 -21.54
N ARG A 144 -7.19 12.01 -20.57
CA ARG A 144 -6.08 12.97 -20.75
C ARG A 144 -4.74 12.28 -20.53
N THR A 145 -3.71 12.79 -21.23
CA THR A 145 -2.31 12.44 -20.96
C THR A 145 -1.74 13.36 -19.88
N LEU A 146 -0.63 12.93 -19.24
CA LEU A 146 0.01 13.78 -18.24
C LEU A 146 0.56 15.08 -18.83
N GLU A 147 0.95 15.12 -20.12
CA GLU A 147 1.36 16.36 -20.79
C GLU A 147 0.18 17.33 -21.06
N GLU A 148 -1.02 16.80 -21.27
CA GLU A 148 -2.23 17.63 -21.40
C GLU A 148 -2.66 18.23 -20.06
N ILE A 149 -2.36 17.53 -18.94
CA ILE A 149 -2.63 18.01 -17.58
C ILE A 149 -1.55 19.03 -17.16
N ASP A 150 -0.28 18.68 -17.29
CA ASP A 150 0.87 19.53 -16.94
C ASP A 150 1.49 20.16 -18.19
N PHE A 151 0.68 20.91 -18.96
CA PHE A 151 1.11 21.57 -20.20
C PHE A 151 2.23 22.59 -19.99
N ASN A 152 2.37 23.14 -18.78
CA ASN A 152 3.45 24.06 -18.40
C ASN A 152 4.75 23.36 -17.98
N ASN A 153 4.78 22.02 -17.92
CA ASN A 153 5.91 21.20 -17.45
C ASN A 153 6.39 21.65 -16.05
N THR A 154 5.47 21.82 -15.12
CA THR A 154 5.75 22.27 -13.74
C THR A 154 6.42 21.15 -12.94
N GLU A 155 6.12 19.88 -13.23
CA GLU A 155 6.68 18.71 -12.57
C GLU A 155 7.87 18.11 -13.33
N LYS A 156 8.86 17.57 -12.58
CA LYS A 156 10.08 16.99 -13.18
C LYS A 156 9.87 15.52 -13.56
N GLN A 157 9.93 15.22 -14.85
CA GLN A 157 9.75 13.86 -15.40
C GLN A 157 10.72 12.81 -14.86
N GLY A 158 11.96 13.20 -14.48
CA GLY A 158 12.97 12.27 -13.96
C GLY A 158 12.60 11.64 -12.61
N ASN A 159 11.63 12.19 -11.90
CA ASN A 159 11.18 11.66 -10.62
C ASN A 159 10.34 10.39 -10.82
N LYS A 160 10.54 9.39 -9.92
CA LYS A 160 9.69 8.18 -9.87
C LYS A 160 8.22 8.58 -9.61
N SER A 161 8.01 9.59 -8.76
CA SER A 161 6.68 10.13 -8.38
C SER A 161 6.03 11.05 -9.41
N TYR A 162 6.61 11.26 -10.59
CA TYR A 162 6.10 12.21 -11.59
C TYR A 162 4.59 12.08 -11.88
N PRO A 163 4.02 10.88 -12.14
CA PRO A 163 2.58 10.77 -12.39
C PRO A 163 1.72 11.18 -11.20
N GLY A 164 2.12 10.78 -9.99
CA GLY A 164 1.43 11.18 -8.75
C GLY A 164 1.47 12.69 -8.56
N ASN A 165 2.66 13.29 -8.68
CA ASN A 165 2.85 14.73 -8.51
C ASN A 165 2.02 15.56 -9.52
N VAL A 166 1.94 15.13 -10.79
CA VAL A 166 1.12 15.81 -11.80
C VAL A 166 -0.36 15.79 -11.40
N ILE A 167 -0.86 14.66 -10.93
CA ILE A 167 -2.26 14.57 -10.52
C ILE A 167 -2.50 15.36 -9.23
N GLU A 168 -1.67 15.19 -8.22
CA GLU A 168 -1.83 15.83 -6.91
C GLU A 168 -1.64 17.34 -7.01
N HIS A 169 -0.48 17.79 -7.52
CA HIS A 169 -0.12 19.21 -7.47
C HIS A 169 -0.75 20.04 -8.61
N VAL A 170 -0.89 19.44 -9.82
CA VAL A 170 -1.36 20.21 -10.98
C VAL A 170 -2.85 20.01 -11.20
N TRP A 171 -3.34 18.76 -11.18
CA TRP A 171 -4.75 18.51 -11.45
C TRP A 171 -5.66 18.90 -10.30
N PHE A 172 -5.32 18.47 -9.07
CA PHE A 172 -6.10 18.80 -7.88
C PHE A 172 -5.67 20.10 -7.20
N ASP A 173 -4.58 20.75 -7.66
CA ASP A 173 -4.00 21.93 -6.99
C ASP A 173 -3.78 21.71 -5.48
N HIS A 174 -3.40 20.46 -5.12
CA HIS A 174 -3.14 20.06 -3.75
C HIS A 174 -1.63 20.17 -3.48
N PRO A 175 -1.20 21.06 -2.56
CA PRO A 175 0.21 21.23 -2.29
C PRO A 175 0.78 19.98 -1.59
N ALA A 176 2.01 19.59 -1.97
CA ALA A 176 2.71 18.52 -1.30
C ALA A 176 2.81 18.77 0.19
N ASP A 177 2.30 17.87 1.00
CA ASP A 177 2.40 17.91 2.45
C ASP A 177 2.88 16.56 3.02
N ASN A 178 3.06 16.47 4.35
CA ASN A 178 3.43 15.25 5.05
C ASN A 178 2.38 14.93 6.13
N ILE A 179 1.13 15.26 5.88
CA ILE A 179 0.04 15.09 6.86
C ILE A 179 -0.33 13.62 6.94
N SER A 180 -0.62 13.13 8.14
CA SER A 180 -1.12 11.78 8.36
C SER A 180 -2.60 11.61 7.99
N ALA A 181 -3.35 12.72 7.84
CA ALA A 181 -4.73 12.73 7.38
C ALA A 181 -4.84 12.35 5.89
N PRO A 182 -6.04 11.97 5.40
CA PRO A 182 -6.31 11.87 3.97
C PRO A 182 -6.04 13.18 3.22
N ASP A 183 -5.68 13.09 1.92
CA ASP A 183 -5.34 14.26 1.09
C ASP A 183 -6.51 15.25 0.95
N PHE A 184 -7.75 14.77 1.04
CA PHE A 184 -8.98 15.58 1.10
C PHE A 184 -9.69 15.34 2.44
N PRO A 185 -9.25 15.98 3.53
CA PRO A 185 -9.69 15.64 4.87
C PRO A 185 -11.18 15.89 5.14
N GLU A 186 -11.78 16.93 4.53
CA GLU A 186 -13.21 17.19 4.66
C GLU A 186 -14.07 16.14 3.94
N ALA A 187 -13.59 15.60 2.83
CA ALA A 187 -14.19 14.48 2.11
C ALA A 187 -13.82 13.12 2.68
N GLU A 188 -12.82 13.06 3.58
CA GLU A 188 -12.21 11.83 4.11
C GLU A 188 -11.62 10.93 3.03
N VAL A 189 -11.09 11.51 1.94
CA VAL A 189 -10.59 10.79 0.77
C VAL A 189 -9.08 10.95 0.63
N GLU A 190 -8.40 9.82 0.54
CA GLU A 190 -6.98 9.72 0.17
C GLU A 190 -6.85 9.61 -1.35
N LEU A 191 -5.93 10.34 -1.95
CA LEU A 191 -5.63 10.25 -3.38
C LEU A 191 -4.52 9.22 -3.64
N LYS A 192 -4.77 8.30 -4.56
CA LYS A 192 -3.75 7.35 -5.01
C LYS A 192 -3.69 7.29 -6.53
N VAL A 193 -2.48 7.37 -7.06
CA VAL A 193 -2.22 7.30 -8.50
C VAL A 193 -1.39 6.05 -8.79
N SER A 194 -1.89 5.16 -9.62
CA SER A 194 -1.32 3.82 -9.84
C SER A 194 -1.20 3.47 -11.33
N PRO A 195 -0.13 2.79 -11.76
CA PRO A 195 0.02 2.35 -13.15
C PRO A 195 -0.82 1.12 -13.49
N ILE A 196 -1.25 1.05 -14.74
CA ILE A 196 -1.80 -0.14 -15.39
C ILE A 196 -0.86 -0.56 -16.50
N ASP A 197 -0.61 -1.87 -16.60
CA ASP A 197 0.12 -2.49 -17.70
C ASP A 197 -0.82 -3.39 -18.53
N ILE A 198 -0.46 -3.60 -19.79
CA ILE A 198 -1.12 -4.56 -20.67
C ILE A 198 -0.23 -5.79 -20.80
N LYS A 199 -0.70 -6.92 -20.25
CA LYS A 199 -0.08 -8.23 -20.43
C LYS A 199 -0.67 -8.90 -21.67
N LYS A 200 0.20 -9.31 -22.61
CA LYS A 200 -0.22 -10.14 -23.75
C LYS A 200 -0.36 -11.58 -23.26
N SER A 201 -1.51 -12.18 -23.44
CA SER A 201 -1.75 -13.60 -23.23
C SER A 201 -2.27 -14.27 -24.51
N LYS A 202 -2.40 -15.60 -24.52
CA LYS A 202 -2.96 -16.34 -25.65
C LYS A 202 -4.44 -16.03 -25.86
N ASP A 203 -5.14 -15.71 -24.77
CA ASP A 203 -6.58 -15.38 -24.78
C ASP A 203 -6.84 -13.90 -25.08
N GLY A 204 -5.79 -13.15 -25.43
CA GLY A 204 -5.85 -11.73 -25.74
C GLY A 204 -5.14 -10.85 -24.69
N PRO A 205 -5.05 -9.55 -24.96
CA PRO A 205 -4.43 -8.62 -24.02
C PRO A 205 -5.31 -8.40 -22.79
N SER A 206 -4.74 -8.49 -21.59
CA SER A 206 -5.40 -8.22 -20.32
C SER A 206 -4.74 -7.06 -19.58
N CYS A 207 -5.55 -6.24 -18.90
CA CYS A 207 -5.07 -5.20 -18.02
C CYS A 207 -4.65 -5.79 -16.67
N ILE A 208 -3.48 -5.42 -16.18
CA ILE A 208 -2.98 -5.79 -14.86
C ILE A 208 -2.53 -4.53 -14.11
N ALA A 209 -2.58 -4.54 -12.79
CA ALA A 209 -1.95 -3.49 -12.01
C ALA A 209 -0.42 -3.54 -12.21
N GLY A 210 0.18 -2.40 -12.50
CA GLY A 210 1.61 -2.33 -12.78
C GLY A 210 2.49 -2.48 -11.54
N GLU A 211 1.92 -2.25 -10.35
CA GLU A 211 2.61 -2.37 -9.06
C GLU A 211 1.61 -2.53 -7.90
N ARG A 212 2.11 -2.86 -6.70
CA ARG A 212 1.35 -2.79 -5.46
C ARG A 212 0.95 -1.34 -5.17
N LEU A 213 -0.18 -1.13 -4.48
CA LEU A 213 -0.62 0.19 -4.07
C LEU A 213 -0.11 0.50 -2.66
N VAL A 214 0.93 1.33 -2.56
CA VAL A 214 1.45 1.77 -1.26
C VAL A 214 0.48 2.79 -0.64
N LEU A 215 0.10 2.55 0.61
CA LEU A 215 -0.86 3.36 1.36
C LEU A 215 -0.12 4.34 2.28
N ASN A 216 -0.08 4.06 3.58
CA ASN A 216 0.59 4.92 4.55
C ASN A 216 1.70 4.19 5.32
N THR A 217 2.67 4.95 5.80
CA THR A 217 3.77 4.41 6.64
C THR A 217 3.21 3.94 7.98
N ILE A 218 3.72 2.80 8.46
CA ILE A 218 3.34 2.22 9.75
C ILE A 218 4.18 2.87 10.85
N ASN A 219 3.53 3.57 11.77
CA ASN A 219 4.15 4.01 13.01
C ASN A 219 3.94 2.90 14.07
N TYR A 220 4.94 2.06 14.28
CA TYR A 220 4.80 0.89 15.15
C TYR A 220 4.40 1.23 16.59
N ALA A 221 4.89 2.35 17.14
CA ALA A 221 4.56 2.75 18.50
C ALA A 221 3.09 3.16 18.65
N LYS A 222 2.56 3.91 17.68
CA LYS A 222 1.13 4.29 17.66
C LYS A 222 0.23 3.11 17.33
N GLU A 223 0.62 2.34 16.32
CA GLU A 223 -0.18 1.24 15.82
C GLU A 223 -0.31 0.11 16.84
N SER A 224 0.65 -0.08 17.76
CA SER A 224 0.63 -1.15 18.77
C SER A 224 -0.56 -1.08 19.74
N THR A 225 -1.24 0.04 19.85
CA THR A 225 -2.40 0.26 20.71
C THR A 225 -3.70 0.51 19.96
N ALA A 226 -3.68 0.45 18.64
CA ALA A 226 -4.85 0.70 17.81
C ALA A 226 -5.68 -0.58 17.60
N ASP A 227 -6.97 -0.39 17.39
CA ASP A 227 -7.85 -1.39 16.80
C ASP A 227 -7.95 -1.14 15.29
N PHE A 228 -8.44 -2.11 14.52
CA PHE A 228 -8.58 -1.97 13.06
C PHE A 228 -9.24 -0.65 12.64
N ARG A 229 -10.41 -0.33 13.24
CA ARG A 229 -11.18 0.89 12.91
C ARG A 229 -10.58 2.18 13.47
N THR A 230 -9.64 2.10 14.39
CA THR A 230 -8.92 3.28 14.95
C THR A 230 -7.48 3.38 14.43
N SER A 231 -7.03 2.41 13.63
CA SER A 231 -5.70 2.35 13.05
C SER A 231 -5.41 3.50 12.10
N SER A 232 -4.12 3.77 11.90
CA SER A 232 -3.66 4.74 10.87
C SER A 232 -4.05 4.30 9.47
N PHE A 233 -4.08 2.98 9.21
CA PHE A 233 -4.57 2.41 7.96
C PHE A 233 -6.01 2.82 7.68
N TRP A 234 -6.93 2.55 8.62
CA TRP A 234 -8.34 2.84 8.45
C TRP A 234 -8.62 4.33 8.32
N LYS A 235 -8.08 5.12 9.24
CA LYS A 235 -8.30 6.58 9.27
C LYS A 235 -7.91 7.26 7.97
N LYS A 236 -6.81 6.81 7.34
CA LYS A 236 -6.31 7.44 6.13
C LYS A 236 -6.92 6.86 4.85
N ASN A 237 -7.23 5.55 4.82
CA ASN A 237 -7.47 4.86 3.55
C ASN A 237 -8.87 4.28 3.39
N ARG A 238 -9.81 4.51 4.32
CA ARG A 238 -11.18 3.94 4.20
C ARG A 238 -11.92 4.39 2.93
N PHE A 239 -11.53 5.53 2.36
CA PHE A 239 -11.98 6.02 1.05
C PHE A 239 -10.76 6.46 0.25
N ILE A 240 -10.52 5.81 -0.88
CA ILE A 240 -9.38 6.10 -1.75
C ILE A 240 -9.89 6.50 -3.13
N GLU A 241 -9.59 7.73 -3.54
CA GLU A 241 -9.71 8.11 -4.95
C GLU A 241 -8.56 7.48 -5.73
N LEU A 242 -8.87 6.38 -6.41
CA LEU A 242 -7.91 5.59 -7.16
C LEU A 242 -7.89 6.03 -8.62
N MET A 243 -6.90 6.80 -8.99
CA MET A 243 -6.65 7.20 -10.37
C MET A 243 -5.61 6.31 -11.03
N GLN A 244 -5.95 5.72 -12.16
CA GLN A 244 -5.09 4.74 -12.81
C GLN A 244 -4.70 5.20 -14.22
N TYR A 245 -3.40 5.17 -14.48
CA TYR A 245 -2.83 5.54 -15.78
C TYR A 245 -2.24 4.35 -16.51
N LEU A 246 -2.44 4.32 -17.83
CA LEU A 246 -1.85 3.32 -18.70
C LEU A 246 -0.41 3.73 -19.03
N ARG A 247 0.56 2.88 -18.67
CA ARG A 247 1.94 3.02 -19.12
C ARG A 247 2.03 2.59 -20.60
N ARG A 248 2.77 3.35 -21.39
CA ARG A 248 3.19 2.87 -22.70
C ARG A 248 4.29 1.84 -22.49
N ILE A 249 4.05 0.62 -22.93
CA ILE A 249 5.12 -0.37 -23.03
C ILE A 249 6.05 0.12 -24.13
N ALA A 250 7.33 0.33 -23.81
CA ALA A 250 8.34 0.67 -24.79
C ALA A 250 8.34 -0.40 -25.88
N SER A 251 8.12 0.01 -27.13
CA SER A 251 8.05 -0.91 -28.27
C SER A 251 9.43 -1.49 -28.64
N GLU A 252 10.52 -0.90 -28.12
CA GLU A 252 11.90 -1.28 -28.39
C GLU A 252 12.74 -1.27 -27.12
N LYS A 253 13.52 -2.35 -26.89
CA LYS A 253 14.50 -2.42 -25.80
C LYS A 253 15.50 -1.24 -25.97
N GLY A 254 15.55 -0.37 -24.95
CA GLY A 254 16.56 0.69 -24.84
C GLY A 254 16.07 2.13 -25.05
N GLN A 255 14.81 2.37 -25.39
CA GLN A 255 14.25 3.73 -25.36
C GLN A 255 13.71 4.06 -23.98
N SER A 256 14.13 5.21 -23.42
CA SER A 256 13.53 5.70 -22.18
C SER A 256 12.06 6.06 -22.42
N GLU A 257 11.19 5.57 -21.56
CA GLU A 257 9.76 5.80 -21.65
C GLU A 257 9.43 7.28 -21.33
N ASP A 258 8.72 7.97 -22.25
CA ASP A 258 8.25 9.33 -22.00
C ASP A 258 6.98 9.28 -21.11
N LYS A 259 7.17 9.48 -19.80
CA LYS A 259 6.08 9.46 -18.82
C LYS A 259 4.99 10.50 -19.09
N ARG A 260 5.26 11.55 -19.86
CA ARG A 260 4.25 12.55 -20.24
C ARG A 260 3.12 11.96 -21.07
N LYS A 261 3.42 10.89 -21.80
CA LYS A 261 2.47 10.18 -22.65
C LYS A 261 1.56 9.21 -21.91
N TYR A 262 1.79 9.00 -20.62
CA TYR A 262 0.89 8.19 -19.81
C TYR A 262 -0.50 8.82 -19.79
N LYS A 263 -1.51 7.99 -19.95
CA LYS A 263 -2.91 8.41 -20.10
C LYS A 263 -3.73 7.93 -18.92
N ILE A 264 -4.46 8.83 -18.28
CA ILE A 264 -5.43 8.45 -17.24
C ILE A 264 -6.52 7.59 -17.88
N LYS A 265 -6.65 6.36 -17.39
CA LYS A 265 -7.56 5.36 -17.94
C LYS A 265 -8.81 5.22 -17.11
N TYR A 266 -8.67 5.19 -15.78
CA TYR A 266 -9.76 5.02 -14.81
C TYR A 266 -9.60 5.97 -13.63
N ALA A 267 -10.73 6.35 -13.05
CA ALA A 267 -10.83 7.10 -11.80
C ALA A 267 -12.03 6.55 -11.03
N HIS A 268 -11.78 5.97 -9.87
CA HIS A 268 -12.82 5.35 -9.04
C HIS A 268 -12.58 5.62 -7.56
N LEU A 269 -13.67 5.88 -6.84
CA LEU A 269 -13.63 5.87 -5.38
C LEU A 269 -13.70 4.43 -4.87
N LEU A 270 -12.60 3.94 -4.33
CA LEU A 270 -12.54 2.68 -3.60
C LEU A 270 -13.04 2.92 -2.18
N ALA A 271 -14.19 2.35 -1.84
CA ALA A 271 -14.84 2.51 -0.56
C ALA A 271 -14.74 1.22 0.28
N MET A 272 -14.11 1.32 1.44
CA MET A 272 -14.04 0.26 2.45
C MET A 272 -15.08 0.46 3.57
N ASP A 273 -15.85 1.53 3.51
CA ASP A 273 -16.93 1.85 4.44
C ASP A 273 -18.13 2.42 3.67
N ASP A 274 -19.30 2.34 4.27
CA ASP A 274 -20.51 2.90 3.69
C ASP A 274 -20.50 4.43 3.77
N PHE A 275 -21.04 5.06 2.75
CA PHE A 275 -21.31 6.49 2.75
C PHE A 275 -22.57 6.80 1.92
N ALA A 276 -23.16 7.95 2.19
CA ALA A 276 -24.31 8.45 1.44
C ALA A 276 -24.08 9.92 1.09
N GLU A 277 -23.84 10.18 -0.19
CA GLU A 277 -23.75 11.52 -0.73
C GLU A 277 -24.69 11.68 -1.93
N PRO A 278 -25.45 12.80 -2.01
CA PRO A 278 -26.29 13.05 -3.16
C PRO A 278 -25.44 13.23 -4.43
N ASN A 279 -25.97 12.72 -5.55
CA ASN A 279 -25.38 12.84 -6.89
C ASN A 279 -23.97 12.22 -7.06
N PHE A 280 -23.55 11.32 -6.18
CA PHE A 280 -22.32 10.56 -6.41
C PHE A 280 -22.45 9.69 -7.67
N PRO A 281 -21.46 9.73 -8.61
CA PRO A 281 -21.52 8.94 -9.84
C PRO A 281 -21.29 7.45 -9.54
N GLN A 282 -22.39 6.69 -9.47
CA GLN A 282 -22.40 5.27 -9.05
C GLN A 282 -21.47 4.37 -9.89
N ASN A 283 -21.29 4.68 -11.18
CA ASN A 283 -20.37 3.94 -12.06
C ASN A 283 -18.89 4.12 -11.69
N SER A 284 -18.57 5.08 -10.82
CA SER A 284 -17.21 5.35 -10.33
C SER A 284 -17.01 4.83 -8.90
N LEU A 285 -17.99 4.12 -8.32
CA LEU A 285 -17.87 3.54 -6.99
C LEU A 285 -17.39 2.10 -7.05
N LEU A 286 -16.34 1.81 -6.32
CA LEU A 286 -15.84 0.46 -6.08
C LEU A 286 -16.03 0.11 -4.60
N SER A 287 -17.16 -0.48 -4.27
CA SER A 287 -17.40 -1.00 -2.92
C SER A 287 -16.79 -2.39 -2.78
N LEU A 288 -16.06 -2.63 -1.71
CA LEU A 288 -15.51 -3.94 -1.42
C LEU A 288 -16.58 -4.86 -0.82
N SER A 289 -16.54 -6.14 -1.18
CA SER A 289 -17.43 -7.15 -0.60
C SER A 289 -17.12 -7.37 0.88
N GLU A 290 -18.11 -7.84 1.65
CA GLU A 290 -17.93 -8.22 3.06
C GLU A 290 -16.78 -9.23 3.22
N ALA A 291 -16.69 -10.23 2.32
CA ALA A 291 -15.61 -11.20 2.32
C ALA A 291 -14.23 -10.55 2.15
N THR A 292 -14.11 -9.60 1.23
CA THR A 292 -12.87 -8.85 1.00
C THR A 292 -12.51 -8.00 2.22
N MET A 293 -13.49 -7.34 2.84
CA MET A 293 -13.26 -6.55 4.04
C MET A 293 -12.81 -7.40 5.23
N LEU A 294 -13.40 -8.58 5.45
CA LEU A 294 -12.97 -9.51 6.49
C LEU A 294 -11.53 -10.00 6.24
N ARG A 295 -11.14 -10.25 5.00
CA ARG A 295 -9.76 -10.61 4.64
C ARG A 295 -8.77 -9.47 4.91
N ILE A 296 -9.13 -8.23 4.55
CA ILE A 296 -8.30 -7.05 4.85
C ILE A 296 -8.11 -6.90 6.37
N GLU A 297 -9.16 -7.09 7.15
CA GLU A 297 -9.09 -7.03 8.61
C GLU A 297 -8.24 -8.16 9.20
N GLN A 298 -8.34 -9.38 8.67
CA GLN A 298 -7.48 -10.51 9.07
C GLN A 298 -6.00 -10.23 8.74
N ASP A 299 -5.71 -9.68 7.57
CA ASP A 299 -4.35 -9.30 7.17
C ASP A 299 -3.81 -8.19 8.09
N TRP A 300 -4.63 -7.18 8.39
CA TRP A 300 -4.26 -6.14 9.34
C TRP A 300 -3.98 -6.71 10.73
N ASN A 301 -4.85 -7.59 11.25
CA ASN A 301 -4.66 -8.26 12.54
C ASN A 301 -3.36 -9.08 12.57
N THR A 302 -3.03 -9.76 11.48
CA THR A 302 -1.76 -10.50 11.35
C THR A 302 -0.57 -9.54 11.48
N ILE A 303 -0.55 -8.45 10.75
CA ILE A 303 0.51 -7.43 10.81
C ILE A 303 0.56 -6.81 12.21
N HIS A 304 -0.60 -6.45 12.76
CA HIS A 304 -0.74 -5.82 14.08
C HIS A 304 -0.22 -6.70 15.22
N GLN A 305 -0.44 -8.01 15.16
CA GLN A 305 0.11 -8.95 16.16
C GLN A 305 1.64 -8.85 16.24
N PHE A 306 2.35 -8.85 15.11
CA PHE A 306 3.82 -8.68 15.09
C PHE A 306 4.25 -7.33 15.66
N ILE A 307 3.47 -6.28 15.41
CA ILE A 307 3.75 -4.94 15.96
C ILE A 307 3.58 -4.92 17.47
N VAL A 308 2.49 -5.49 18.02
CA VAL A 308 2.23 -5.59 19.47
C VAL A 308 3.29 -6.41 20.17
N GLU A 309 3.74 -7.50 19.55
CA GLU A 309 4.79 -8.38 20.06
C GLU A 309 6.20 -7.79 19.89
N ASN A 310 6.34 -6.57 19.31
CA ASN A 310 7.62 -5.94 18.97
C ASN A 310 8.52 -6.79 18.06
N ARG A 311 7.93 -7.46 17.11
CA ARG A 311 8.54 -8.34 16.10
C ARG A 311 8.36 -7.78 14.68
N ALA A 312 8.25 -6.46 14.53
CA ALA A 312 8.01 -5.83 13.25
C ALA A 312 9.15 -6.01 12.22
N ASP A 313 10.33 -6.41 12.65
CA ASP A 313 11.46 -6.80 11.78
C ASP A 313 11.26 -8.14 11.08
N GLU A 314 10.35 -8.99 11.57
CA GLU A 314 9.96 -10.26 10.95
C GLU A 314 8.87 -10.11 9.87
N LEU A 315 8.26 -8.92 9.72
CA LEU A 315 7.22 -8.68 8.72
C LEU A 315 7.76 -8.83 7.29
N THR A 316 7.00 -9.52 6.44
CA THR A 316 7.20 -9.61 4.99
C THR A 316 5.86 -9.45 4.25
N GLU A 317 5.87 -9.03 2.99
CA GLU A 317 4.64 -8.96 2.20
C GLU A 317 4.02 -10.33 1.92
N GLY A 318 4.84 -11.39 1.92
CA GLY A 318 4.38 -12.75 1.68
C GLY A 318 3.49 -13.33 2.78
N MET A 319 3.45 -12.72 3.97
CA MET A 319 2.66 -13.20 5.11
C MET A 319 1.16 -13.11 4.91
N THR A 320 0.71 -12.15 4.11
CA THR A 320 -0.69 -11.77 3.95
C THR A 320 -1.13 -11.83 2.49
N ASP A 321 -2.44 -11.71 2.22
CA ASP A 321 -3.00 -11.98 0.89
C ASP A 321 -3.48 -10.72 0.16
N THR A 322 -4.09 -9.79 0.87
CA THR A 322 -4.71 -8.58 0.33
C THR A 322 -3.98 -7.31 0.79
N LEU A 323 -3.99 -7.06 2.09
CA LEU A 323 -3.26 -5.97 2.75
C LEU A 323 -1.93 -6.52 3.26
N ALA A 324 -0.83 -5.84 2.97
CA ALA A 324 0.50 -6.27 3.38
C ALA A 324 1.33 -5.13 3.98
N ALA A 325 2.44 -5.49 4.64
CA ALA A 325 3.43 -4.56 5.17
C ALA A 325 4.65 -4.53 4.24
N CYS A 326 4.66 -3.61 3.26
CA CYS A 326 5.75 -3.49 2.31
C CYS A 326 6.93 -2.67 2.84
N THR A 327 8.12 -2.93 2.32
CA THR A 327 9.30 -2.13 2.65
C THR A 327 9.16 -0.69 2.17
N LYS A 328 9.61 0.27 2.98
CA LYS A 328 9.63 1.69 2.64
C LYS A 328 11.05 2.25 2.71
N GLY A 329 11.41 3.02 1.67
CA GLY A 329 12.72 3.67 1.55
C GLY A 329 13.57 3.05 0.44
N ALA A 330 14.51 3.85 -0.09
CA ALA A 330 15.29 3.50 -1.28
C ALA A 330 16.26 2.32 -1.08
N ASN A 331 16.51 1.87 0.15
CA ASN A 331 17.58 0.92 0.44
C ASN A 331 17.39 0.10 1.73
N ASN A 332 16.18 -0.23 2.13
CA ASN A 332 15.88 -1.05 3.34
C ASN A 332 16.62 -0.64 4.65
N LYS A 333 17.32 0.51 4.63
CA LYS A 333 18.17 0.98 5.75
C LYS A 333 17.41 1.83 6.76
N GLN A 334 16.24 2.36 6.34
CA GLN A 334 15.42 3.15 7.25
C GLN A 334 14.76 2.26 8.29
N LYS A 335 14.93 2.61 9.55
CA LYS A 335 14.37 1.87 10.69
C LYS A 335 13.48 2.76 11.54
N SER A 336 12.30 2.25 11.88
CA SER A 336 11.32 2.88 12.78
C SER A 336 11.38 2.29 14.18
N LYS A 337 11.03 3.07 15.20
CA LYS A 337 10.97 2.61 16.59
C LYS A 337 9.70 1.78 16.82
N GLN A 338 9.85 0.70 17.57
CA GLN A 338 8.77 -0.09 18.15
C GLN A 338 8.41 0.43 19.55
N SER A 339 7.31 -0.02 20.14
CA SER A 339 6.83 0.43 21.45
C SER A 339 7.84 0.17 22.58
N ASN A 340 8.65 -0.90 22.49
CA ASN A 340 9.72 -1.22 23.44
C ASN A 340 11.02 -0.43 23.20
N GLY A 341 11.06 0.48 22.21
CA GLY A 341 12.24 1.25 21.83
C GLY A 341 13.21 0.56 20.85
N ALA A 342 13.05 -0.74 20.59
CA ALA A 342 13.83 -1.44 19.56
C ALA A 342 13.50 -0.88 18.17
N ARG A 343 14.43 -1.07 17.22
CA ARG A 343 14.25 -0.58 15.84
C ARG A 343 14.04 -1.74 14.87
N ALA A 344 12.98 -1.65 14.07
CA ALA A 344 12.67 -2.57 12.98
C ALA A 344 12.73 -1.85 11.63
N LYS A 345 12.84 -2.60 10.52
CA LYS A 345 12.76 -2.06 9.15
C LYS A 345 11.49 -1.22 9.01
N SER A 346 11.59 -0.01 8.44
CA SER A 346 10.41 0.84 8.21
C SER A 346 9.52 0.23 7.14
N ARG A 347 8.23 0.10 7.44
CA ARG A 347 7.24 -0.46 6.53
C ARG A 347 6.06 0.48 6.31
N ALA A 348 5.36 0.25 5.23
CA ALA A 348 4.09 0.89 4.92
C ALA A 348 3.02 -0.17 4.69
N TYR A 349 1.77 0.14 4.99
CA TYR A 349 0.66 -0.65 4.49
C TYR A 349 0.61 -0.55 2.97
N CYS A 350 0.27 -1.64 2.31
CA CYS A 350 0.03 -1.65 0.86
C CYS A 350 -1.05 -2.68 0.49
N PHE A 351 -1.82 -2.40 -0.55
CA PHE A 351 -2.55 -3.46 -1.23
C PHE A 351 -1.62 -4.17 -2.22
N LYS A 352 -1.64 -5.50 -2.18
CA LYS A 352 -0.78 -6.32 -3.05
C LYS A 352 -1.14 -6.13 -4.52
N GLN A 353 -0.16 -6.26 -5.40
CA GLN A 353 -0.35 -6.12 -6.85
C GLN A 353 -1.43 -7.11 -7.39
N SER A 354 -1.49 -8.31 -6.84
CA SER A 354 -2.49 -9.33 -7.19
C SER A 354 -3.90 -8.86 -6.87
N PHE A 355 -4.11 -8.30 -5.67
CA PHE A 355 -5.40 -7.73 -5.27
C PHE A 355 -5.78 -6.54 -6.18
N MET A 356 -4.85 -5.63 -6.43
CA MET A 356 -5.07 -4.50 -7.33
C MET A 356 -5.39 -4.94 -8.77
N THR A 357 -4.78 -6.05 -9.23
CA THR A 357 -5.11 -6.65 -10.53
C THR A 357 -6.51 -7.23 -10.54
N SER A 358 -6.91 -7.95 -9.49
CA SER A 358 -8.28 -8.46 -9.36
C SER A 358 -9.30 -7.34 -9.35
N LEU A 359 -9.05 -6.31 -8.55
CA LEU A 359 -9.91 -5.13 -8.48
C LEU A 359 -10.06 -4.47 -9.86
N LEU A 360 -8.95 -4.27 -10.57
CA LEU A 360 -8.94 -3.71 -11.92
C LEU A 360 -9.76 -4.56 -12.90
N GLN A 361 -9.62 -5.87 -12.86
CA GLN A 361 -10.32 -6.79 -13.76
C GLN A 361 -11.85 -6.76 -13.56
N ASN A 362 -12.33 -6.46 -12.36
CA ASN A 362 -13.78 -6.38 -12.09
C ASN A 362 -14.48 -5.24 -12.85
N TYR A 363 -13.78 -4.17 -13.22
CA TYR A 363 -14.36 -3.04 -13.96
C TYR A 363 -13.75 -2.80 -15.34
N ALA A 364 -12.60 -3.41 -15.64
CA ALA A 364 -11.90 -3.22 -16.91
C ALA A 364 -12.23 -4.29 -17.96
N SER A 365 -12.89 -5.39 -17.58
CA SER A 365 -13.26 -6.49 -18.47
C SER A 365 -14.76 -6.78 -18.39
N ASP A 366 -15.39 -7.03 -19.53
CA ASP A 366 -16.84 -7.24 -19.64
C ASP A 366 -17.35 -8.56 -19.03
N VAL A 367 -16.46 -9.47 -18.65
CA VAL A 367 -16.85 -10.80 -18.12
C VAL A 367 -15.75 -11.39 -17.27
N HIS A 368 -15.95 -11.52 -15.96
CA HIS A 368 -15.36 -12.61 -15.16
C HIS A 368 -16.25 -12.92 -13.97
N GLU A 369 -16.95 -14.06 -14.03
CA GLU A 369 -17.45 -14.70 -12.82
C GLU A 369 -16.22 -15.19 -12.03
N THR A 370 -15.90 -14.53 -10.93
CA THR A 370 -14.90 -15.04 -9.99
C THR A 370 -15.51 -16.21 -9.20
N THR A 371 -14.83 -17.34 -9.19
CA THR A 371 -15.20 -18.45 -8.32
C THR A 371 -14.63 -18.21 -6.92
N SER A 372 -15.36 -18.64 -5.89
CA SER A 372 -14.88 -18.59 -4.49
C SER A 372 -14.80 -20.01 -3.93
N LEU A 373 -13.70 -20.32 -3.25
CA LEU A 373 -13.52 -21.54 -2.47
C LEU A 373 -14.27 -21.46 -1.14
N ILE A 374 -14.47 -20.23 -0.62
CA ILE A 374 -15.18 -20.00 0.63
C ILE A 374 -16.67 -19.88 0.37
N LYS A 375 -17.41 -20.96 0.65
CA LYS A 375 -18.85 -21.03 0.41
C LYS A 375 -19.69 -20.31 1.46
N ASP A 376 -19.19 -20.19 2.68
CA ASP A 376 -19.84 -19.51 3.80
C ASP A 376 -18.93 -18.43 4.37
N ILE A 377 -19.22 -17.19 4.01
CA ILE A 377 -18.45 -16.00 4.41
C ILE A 377 -18.40 -15.84 5.95
N LYS A 378 -19.42 -16.31 6.67
CA LYS A 378 -19.44 -16.23 8.14
C LYS A 378 -18.27 -16.96 8.80
N GLN A 379 -17.69 -17.95 8.13
CA GLN A 379 -16.51 -18.62 8.65
C GLN A 379 -15.30 -17.67 8.77
N LEU A 380 -15.18 -16.67 7.91
CA LEU A 380 -14.11 -15.67 7.98
C LEU A 380 -14.17 -14.79 9.24
N GLN A 381 -15.31 -14.71 9.92
CA GLN A 381 -15.42 -13.95 11.17
C GLN A 381 -14.64 -14.60 12.34
N ASN A 382 -14.45 -15.93 12.28
CA ASN A 382 -13.84 -16.70 13.37
C ASN A 382 -12.64 -17.54 12.96
N ARG A 383 -12.31 -17.59 11.66
CA ARG A 383 -11.25 -18.43 11.10
C ARG A 383 -10.48 -17.67 10.03
N SER A 384 -9.18 -17.91 9.95
CA SER A 384 -8.38 -17.34 8.87
C SER A 384 -8.77 -17.94 7.51
N CYS A 385 -8.65 -17.13 6.46
CA CYS A 385 -8.84 -17.56 5.08
C CYS A 385 -7.99 -18.81 4.77
N ASP A 386 -6.73 -18.81 5.15
CA ASP A 386 -5.81 -19.95 5.01
C ASP A 386 -6.36 -21.24 5.63
N SER A 387 -6.87 -21.15 6.86
CA SER A 387 -7.38 -22.35 7.54
C SER A 387 -8.61 -22.93 6.86
N ILE A 388 -9.49 -22.08 6.31
CA ILE A 388 -10.69 -22.52 5.58
C ILE A 388 -10.27 -23.20 4.27
N ILE A 389 -9.32 -22.63 3.55
CA ILE A 389 -8.79 -23.21 2.30
C ILE A 389 -8.11 -24.54 2.57
N LEU A 390 -7.29 -24.65 3.61
CA LEU A 390 -6.61 -25.91 3.95
C LEU A 390 -7.58 -27.00 4.35
N ASP A 391 -8.67 -26.67 5.06
CA ASP A 391 -9.70 -27.63 5.43
C ASP A 391 -10.43 -28.22 4.23
N TYR A 392 -10.54 -27.47 3.13
CA TYR A 392 -11.10 -28.00 1.88
C TYR A 392 -10.31 -29.22 1.38
N PHE A 393 -8.99 -29.28 1.64
CA PHE A 393 -8.13 -30.38 1.21
C PHE A 393 -7.99 -31.53 2.23
N ASN A 394 -8.41 -31.34 3.47
CA ASN A 394 -8.29 -32.36 4.53
C ASN A 394 -8.95 -33.70 4.18
N PRO A 395 -10.13 -33.77 3.52
CA PRO A 395 -10.77 -35.04 3.15
C PRO A 395 -9.96 -35.90 2.17
N PHE A 396 -9.00 -35.31 1.47
CA PHE A 396 -8.15 -35.98 0.49
C PHE A 396 -6.84 -36.51 1.10
N LYS A 397 -6.50 -36.08 2.31
CA LYS A 397 -5.27 -36.49 2.99
C LYS A 397 -5.23 -37.99 3.23
N GLY A 398 -4.18 -38.64 2.78
CA GLY A 398 -3.99 -40.06 2.86
C GLY A 398 -4.59 -40.87 1.72
N LYS A 399 -5.40 -40.24 0.83
CA LYS A 399 -5.88 -40.90 -0.39
C LYS A 399 -4.78 -40.98 -1.44
N SER A 400 -4.85 -42.03 -2.25
CA SER A 400 -3.97 -42.20 -3.40
C SER A 400 -4.31 -41.19 -4.51
N PHE A 401 -3.37 -40.97 -5.40
CA PHE A 401 -3.58 -40.10 -6.56
C PHE A 401 -4.74 -40.58 -7.42
N THR A 402 -4.89 -41.91 -7.60
CA THR A 402 -5.99 -42.51 -8.37
C THR A 402 -7.35 -42.24 -7.73
N GLU A 403 -7.49 -42.42 -6.40
CA GLU A 403 -8.75 -42.16 -5.68
C GLU A 403 -9.17 -40.69 -5.78
N ILE A 404 -8.21 -39.75 -5.74
CA ILE A 404 -8.51 -38.33 -5.90
C ILE A 404 -8.88 -38.02 -7.35
N ALA A 405 -8.15 -38.57 -8.33
CA ALA A 405 -8.43 -38.39 -9.75
C ALA A 405 -9.84 -38.87 -10.12
N GLU A 406 -10.27 -40.02 -9.60
CA GLU A 406 -11.63 -40.56 -9.80
C GLU A 406 -12.69 -39.62 -9.21
N GLN A 407 -12.46 -39.10 -8.00
CA GLN A 407 -13.40 -38.18 -7.33
C GLN A 407 -13.61 -36.87 -8.11
N PHE A 408 -12.58 -36.38 -8.77
CA PHE A 408 -12.64 -35.17 -9.59
C PHE A 408 -12.85 -35.47 -11.09
N HIS A 409 -13.13 -36.70 -11.48
CA HIS A 409 -13.30 -37.14 -12.87
C HIS A 409 -12.08 -36.76 -13.75
N PHE A 410 -10.89 -36.77 -13.15
CA PHE A 410 -9.64 -36.42 -13.81
C PHE A 410 -9.02 -37.64 -14.50
N THR A 411 -8.84 -37.54 -15.83
CA THR A 411 -8.16 -38.59 -16.59
C THR A 411 -6.64 -38.41 -16.51
N ILE A 412 -5.94 -39.37 -15.92
CA ILE A 412 -4.49 -39.32 -15.75
C ILE A 412 -3.80 -39.41 -17.12
N PRO A 413 -3.02 -38.40 -17.54
CA PRO A 413 -2.37 -38.39 -18.84
C PRO A 413 -1.22 -39.41 -18.91
N LYS A 414 -1.10 -40.15 -20.02
CA LYS A 414 -0.07 -41.21 -20.18
C LYS A 414 1.33 -40.71 -20.54
N ASN A 415 1.46 -39.50 -21.10
CA ASN A 415 2.72 -39.02 -21.71
C ASN A 415 3.22 -37.67 -21.16
N ILE A 416 2.88 -37.38 -19.90
CA ILE A 416 3.27 -36.11 -19.24
C ILE A 416 4.14 -36.44 -18.02
N SER A 417 5.04 -35.51 -17.64
CA SER A 417 5.89 -35.68 -16.46
C SER A 417 5.04 -35.80 -15.18
N PRO A 418 5.45 -36.58 -14.18
CA PRO A 418 4.72 -36.72 -12.90
C PRO A 418 4.45 -35.37 -12.23
N LYS A 419 5.37 -34.43 -12.33
CA LYS A 419 5.22 -33.08 -11.80
C LYS A 419 4.07 -32.33 -12.44
N GLN A 420 3.97 -32.38 -13.77
CA GLN A 420 2.84 -31.80 -14.51
C GLN A 420 1.53 -32.52 -14.19
N THR A 421 1.56 -33.83 -14.04
CA THR A 421 0.38 -34.63 -13.69
C THR A 421 -0.14 -34.25 -12.30
N ASN A 422 0.75 -34.15 -11.29
CA ASN A 422 0.39 -33.70 -9.95
C ASN A 422 -0.22 -32.30 -9.98
N PHE A 423 0.36 -31.39 -10.78
CA PHE A 423 -0.13 -30.05 -10.91
C PHE A 423 -1.53 -29.99 -11.58
N MET A 424 -1.75 -30.79 -12.63
CA MET A 424 -3.05 -30.89 -13.28
C MET A 424 -4.15 -31.44 -12.37
N LEU A 425 -3.82 -32.41 -11.50
CA LEU A 425 -4.75 -32.90 -10.49
C LEU A 425 -5.12 -31.79 -9.50
N VAL A 426 -4.13 -31.05 -9.02
CA VAL A 426 -4.35 -29.91 -8.11
C VAL A 426 -5.24 -28.86 -8.77
N ASP A 427 -5.03 -28.58 -10.04
CA ASP A 427 -5.88 -27.67 -10.82
C ASP A 427 -7.36 -28.12 -10.81
N HIS A 428 -7.62 -29.41 -11.02
CA HIS A 428 -8.97 -29.96 -10.92
C HIS A 428 -9.53 -29.93 -9.48
N MET A 429 -8.69 -30.18 -8.47
CA MET A 429 -9.10 -30.08 -7.06
C MET A 429 -9.50 -28.64 -6.69
N LEU A 430 -8.90 -27.64 -7.31
CA LEU A 430 -9.21 -26.21 -7.12
C LEU A 430 -10.38 -25.72 -7.98
N GLY A 431 -10.96 -26.61 -8.79
CA GLY A 431 -12.14 -26.31 -9.62
C GLY A 431 -11.85 -25.39 -10.80
N SER A 432 -10.60 -25.20 -11.17
CA SER A 432 -10.25 -24.44 -12.35
C SER A 432 -10.38 -25.32 -13.61
N ASN A 433 -11.12 -24.82 -14.58
CA ASN A 433 -11.15 -25.38 -15.93
C ASN A 433 -10.09 -24.72 -16.83
N THR A 434 -9.10 -24.08 -16.24
CA THR A 434 -8.13 -23.29 -16.96
C THR A 434 -7.14 -24.17 -17.70
N SER A 435 -7.00 -23.90 -18.99
CA SER A 435 -5.88 -24.42 -19.77
C SER A 435 -4.57 -23.88 -19.18
N ILE A 436 -3.74 -24.78 -18.69
CA ILE A 436 -2.41 -24.49 -18.15
C ILE A 436 -1.70 -23.52 -19.11
N SER A 437 -1.34 -22.33 -18.63
CA SER A 437 -0.47 -21.43 -19.36
C SER A 437 0.87 -22.16 -19.60
N LYS A 438 1.15 -22.46 -20.87
CA LYS A 438 2.39 -23.10 -21.28
C LYS A 438 3.51 -22.10 -21.50
N ASP A 439 3.55 -21.02 -20.73
CA ASP A 439 4.72 -20.16 -20.74
C ASP A 439 5.85 -20.88 -19.98
N PRO A 440 6.93 -21.32 -20.66
CA PRO A 440 8.04 -22.00 -19.99
C PRO A 440 8.76 -21.12 -18.96
N ASN A 441 8.51 -19.81 -18.98
CA ASN A 441 9.04 -18.83 -18.02
C ASN A 441 8.07 -18.53 -16.87
N ASP A 442 6.80 -18.91 -16.99
CA ASP A 442 5.77 -18.76 -15.96
C ASP A 442 5.57 -20.11 -15.24
N ASP A 443 6.40 -20.39 -14.25
CA ASP A 443 6.21 -21.55 -13.34
C ASP A 443 4.97 -21.38 -12.43
N TYR A 444 4.00 -20.56 -12.88
CA TYR A 444 2.96 -20.05 -12.04
C TYR A 444 1.63 -20.02 -12.79
N VAL A 445 0.60 -20.59 -12.17
CA VAL A 445 -0.76 -20.59 -12.68
C VAL A 445 -1.60 -19.64 -11.83
N SER A 446 -2.33 -18.77 -12.50
CA SER A 446 -3.36 -17.96 -11.88
C SER A 446 -4.64 -18.79 -11.74
N PHE A 447 -5.19 -18.85 -10.54
CA PHE A 447 -6.45 -19.52 -10.26
C PHE A 447 -7.59 -18.51 -10.28
N ASP A 448 -8.77 -18.96 -10.75
CA ASP A 448 -9.96 -18.11 -10.84
C ASP A 448 -10.57 -17.82 -9.45
N ALA A 449 -10.26 -18.64 -8.45
CA ALA A 449 -10.70 -18.41 -7.08
C ALA A 449 -10.10 -17.11 -6.54
N GLU A 450 -10.96 -16.20 -6.07
CA GLU A 450 -10.57 -14.88 -5.58
C GLU A 450 -9.55 -14.97 -4.45
N GLU A 451 -9.68 -15.97 -3.58
CA GLU A 451 -8.80 -16.18 -2.42
C GLU A 451 -7.40 -16.65 -2.82
N LEU A 452 -7.23 -17.21 -4.00
CA LEU A 452 -5.95 -17.72 -4.49
C LEU A 452 -5.22 -16.77 -5.46
N LYS A 453 -5.83 -15.64 -5.78
CA LYS A 453 -5.19 -14.65 -6.66
C LYS A 453 -3.90 -14.10 -6.03
N GLY A 454 -2.77 -14.26 -6.74
CA GLY A 454 -1.45 -13.87 -6.27
C GLY A 454 -0.74 -14.90 -5.39
N ILE A 455 -1.40 -16.01 -5.04
CA ILE A 455 -0.77 -17.15 -4.38
C ILE A 455 -0.19 -18.07 -5.45
N ARG A 456 1.07 -18.47 -5.28
CA ARG A 456 1.72 -19.41 -6.18
C ARG A 456 1.49 -20.83 -5.73
N VAL A 457 0.85 -21.64 -6.55
CA VAL A 457 0.62 -23.04 -6.27
C VAL A 457 1.84 -23.85 -6.71
N LYS A 458 2.32 -24.73 -5.82
CA LYS A 458 3.44 -25.64 -6.06
C LYS A 458 3.09 -27.05 -5.62
N THR A 459 3.70 -28.04 -6.26
CA THR A 459 3.64 -29.43 -5.82
C THR A 459 5.02 -29.87 -5.34
N LEU A 460 5.08 -30.50 -4.17
CA LEU A 460 6.30 -31.07 -3.59
C LEU A 460 6.20 -32.59 -3.60
N PRO A 461 6.98 -33.28 -4.46
CA PRO A 461 7.04 -34.71 -4.45
C PRO A 461 7.96 -35.21 -3.35
N LEU A 462 7.50 -36.21 -2.59
CA LEU A 462 8.31 -37.00 -1.66
C LEU A 462 8.52 -38.39 -2.22
N PHE A 463 9.55 -39.07 -1.74
CA PHE A 463 9.77 -40.50 -1.88
C PHE A 463 10.03 -41.11 -0.51
N HIS A 464 9.11 -41.98 -0.06
CA HIS A 464 9.11 -42.55 1.29
C HIS A 464 9.30 -41.49 2.39
N GLY A 465 8.54 -40.41 2.29
CA GLY A 465 8.53 -39.31 3.26
C GLY A 465 9.71 -38.31 3.17
N LYS A 466 10.63 -38.48 2.22
CA LYS A 466 11.77 -37.57 2.00
C LYS A 466 11.59 -36.77 0.70
N PRO A 467 11.93 -35.47 0.66
CA PRO A 467 11.91 -34.71 -0.59
C PRO A 467 12.71 -35.40 -1.69
N SER A 468 12.10 -35.66 -2.84
CA SER A 468 12.75 -36.29 -4.00
C SER A 468 13.39 -35.25 -4.94
N GLU A 469 13.09 -34.00 -4.76
CA GLU A 469 13.70 -32.87 -5.49
C GLU A 469 13.83 -31.63 -4.60
N GLN A 470 14.66 -30.69 -5.01
CA GLN A 470 14.76 -29.40 -4.34
C GLN A 470 13.50 -28.57 -4.60
N PHE A 471 13.06 -27.79 -3.61
CA PHE A 471 11.98 -26.84 -3.77
C PHE A 471 12.45 -25.64 -4.60
N LYS A 472 12.06 -25.62 -5.87
CA LYS A 472 12.44 -24.57 -6.79
C LYS A 472 11.46 -23.38 -6.65
N VAL A 473 11.95 -22.29 -6.10
CA VAL A 473 11.15 -21.05 -5.92
C VAL A 473 10.85 -20.41 -7.27
N GLN A 474 11.88 -20.20 -8.10
CA GLN A 474 11.77 -19.66 -9.46
C GLN A 474 12.94 -20.13 -10.36
N SER A 475 12.71 -20.16 -11.66
CA SER A 475 13.80 -20.23 -12.64
C SER A 475 14.45 -18.86 -12.81
N ILE A 476 15.77 -18.84 -12.92
CA ILE A 476 16.53 -17.63 -13.31
C ILE A 476 16.67 -17.68 -14.82
N PRO A 477 16.00 -16.79 -15.59
CA PRO A 477 15.93 -16.93 -17.04
C PRO A 477 17.24 -16.51 -17.73
N ASP A 478 17.93 -15.48 -17.23
CA ASP A 478 19.19 -14.98 -17.78
C ASP A 478 20.13 -14.53 -16.66
N PHE A 479 21.33 -15.10 -16.65
CA PHE A 479 22.36 -14.75 -15.68
C PHE A 479 22.87 -13.32 -15.87
N ASN A 480 22.94 -12.82 -17.12
CA ASN A 480 23.38 -11.45 -17.39
C ASN A 480 22.39 -10.40 -16.88
N ASP A 481 21.09 -10.69 -16.94
CA ASP A 481 20.08 -9.83 -16.34
C ASP A 481 20.19 -9.82 -14.79
N LEU A 482 20.59 -10.94 -14.21
CA LEU A 482 20.74 -11.10 -12.77
C LEU A 482 21.88 -10.25 -12.22
N ILE A 483 23.08 -10.35 -12.79
CA ILE A 483 24.28 -9.65 -12.31
C ILE A 483 24.21 -8.13 -12.40
N ASN A 484 23.25 -7.58 -13.15
CA ASN A 484 23.02 -6.15 -13.26
C ASN A 484 21.98 -5.64 -12.25
N GLN A 485 21.39 -6.51 -11.42
CA GLN A 485 20.39 -6.14 -10.42
C GLN A 485 21.08 -5.98 -9.06
N LYS A 486 20.69 -4.93 -8.32
CA LYS A 486 21.11 -4.73 -6.94
C LYS A 486 20.01 -5.16 -6.01
N TRP A 487 20.37 -5.89 -4.95
CA TRP A 487 19.40 -6.41 -3.98
C TRP A 487 18.47 -5.34 -3.41
N ASP A 488 19.04 -4.19 -3.06
CA ASP A 488 18.32 -3.08 -2.42
C ASP A 488 17.43 -2.28 -3.39
N THR A 489 17.30 -2.69 -4.65
CA THR A 489 16.49 -1.97 -5.64
C THR A 489 15.17 -2.68 -5.92
N ASP A 490 14.13 -1.91 -6.28
CA ASP A 490 12.85 -2.44 -6.75
C ASP A 490 13.00 -3.31 -8.03
N ASN A 491 14.18 -3.36 -8.63
CA ASN A 491 14.46 -4.11 -9.85
C ASN A 491 15.05 -5.51 -9.60
N CYS A 492 15.36 -5.87 -8.35
CA CYS A 492 15.83 -7.22 -8.03
C CYS A 492 14.67 -8.21 -8.03
N ALA A 493 14.54 -8.95 -9.13
CA ALA A 493 13.42 -9.89 -9.32
C ALA A 493 13.39 -11.00 -8.25
N LEU A 494 14.57 -11.48 -7.81
CA LEU A 494 14.65 -12.49 -6.76
C LEU A 494 14.20 -11.93 -5.42
N HIS A 495 14.71 -10.75 -5.04
CA HIS A 495 14.30 -10.09 -3.80
C HIS A 495 12.79 -9.85 -3.76
N GLN A 496 12.23 -9.29 -4.84
CA GLN A 496 10.79 -9.07 -4.96
C GLN A 496 10.01 -10.38 -4.79
N LEU A 497 10.45 -11.45 -5.45
CA LEU A 497 9.82 -12.75 -5.33
C LEU A 497 9.81 -13.28 -3.89
N LEU A 498 10.96 -13.25 -3.21
CA LEU A 498 11.10 -13.77 -1.84
C LEU A 498 10.30 -12.95 -0.84
N GLU A 499 10.30 -11.62 -0.98
CA GLU A 499 9.62 -10.69 -0.09
C GLU A 499 8.09 -10.75 -0.24
N THR A 500 7.57 -10.92 -1.47
CA THR A 500 6.14 -10.68 -1.75
C THR A 500 5.31 -11.94 -1.95
N THR A 501 5.95 -13.10 -2.16
CA THR A 501 5.24 -14.30 -2.60
C THR A 501 4.80 -15.19 -1.45
N LYS A 502 3.53 -15.57 -1.46
CA LYS A 502 2.97 -16.65 -0.67
C LYS A 502 2.74 -17.86 -1.57
N PHE A 503 3.06 -19.03 -1.07
CA PHE A 503 2.91 -20.30 -1.79
C PHE A 503 1.85 -21.15 -1.12
N LEU A 504 1.05 -21.86 -1.93
CA LEU A 504 0.22 -22.98 -1.51
C LEU A 504 0.88 -24.26 -2.04
N VAL A 505 1.43 -25.05 -1.14
CA VAL A 505 2.26 -26.23 -1.46
C VAL A 505 1.45 -27.49 -1.22
N PHE A 506 1.27 -28.29 -2.26
CA PHE A 506 0.63 -29.61 -2.20
C PHE A 506 1.69 -30.69 -2.16
N VAL A 507 1.62 -31.57 -1.16
CA VAL A 507 2.63 -32.59 -0.92
C VAL A 507 2.10 -33.97 -1.33
N PHE A 508 2.82 -34.62 -2.22
CA PHE A 508 2.53 -35.98 -2.69
C PHE A 508 3.70 -36.90 -2.38
N ASP A 509 3.43 -38.05 -1.79
CA ASP A 509 4.44 -39.02 -1.36
C ASP A 509 4.36 -40.31 -2.19
N ASN A 510 5.40 -40.56 -2.96
CA ASN A 510 5.54 -41.76 -3.76
C ASN A 510 6.03 -42.91 -2.86
N GLN A 511 5.18 -43.89 -2.65
CA GLN A 511 5.43 -45.13 -1.87
C GLN A 511 5.69 -46.35 -2.76
N ASN A 512 5.95 -46.13 -4.06
CA ASN A 512 6.36 -47.20 -4.96
C ASN A 512 7.70 -47.81 -4.52
N PRO A 513 7.99 -49.07 -4.84
CA PRO A 513 9.25 -49.74 -4.45
C PRO A 513 10.50 -49.02 -5.00
N ASN A 514 10.37 -48.32 -6.11
CA ASN A 514 11.46 -47.58 -6.74
C ASN A 514 11.01 -46.14 -7.01
N GLU A 515 11.86 -45.17 -6.77
CA GLU A 515 11.59 -43.75 -7.02
C GLU A 515 11.19 -43.45 -8.46
N LYS A 516 11.71 -44.23 -9.43
CA LYS A 516 11.37 -44.08 -10.85
C LYS A 516 9.99 -44.65 -11.20
N ASP A 517 9.44 -45.51 -10.35
CA ASP A 517 8.11 -46.04 -10.51
C ASP A 517 7.08 -44.95 -10.15
N LYS A 518 6.14 -44.71 -11.05
CA LYS A 518 5.13 -43.65 -10.93
C LYS A 518 3.71 -44.22 -10.96
N ASN A 519 3.53 -45.48 -10.49
CA ASN A 519 2.17 -46.01 -10.35
C ASN A 519 1.36 -45.10 -9.42
N PRO A 520 0.31 -44.43 -9.94
CA PRO A 520 -0.47 -43.42 -9.20
C PRO A 520 -1.26 -44.01 -8.02
N GLU A 521 -1.48 -45.34 -7.99
CA GLU A 521 -2.12 -46.01 -6.85
C GLU A 521 -1.26 -45.98 -5.58
N ASN A 522 0.07 -45.84 -5.74
CA ASN A 522 1.04 -45.78 -4.64
C ASN A 522 1.60 -44.38 -4.41
N ILE A 523 0.98 -43.36 -4.98
CA ILE A 523 1.31 -41.95 -4.73
C ILE A 523 0.20 -41.36 -3.87
N TYR A 524 0.51 -40.93 -2.66
CA TYR A 524 -0.47 -40.51 -1.67
C TYR A 524 -0.38 -39.01 -1.42
N PHE A 525 -1.52 -38.35 -1.36
CA PHE A 525 -1.62 -36.93 -0.96
C PHE A 525 -1.40 -36.82 0.56
N LYS A 526 -0.38 -36.09 0.97
CA LYS A 526 -0.03 -35.87 2.38
C LYS A 526 -0.67 -34.65 2.99
N GLY A 527 -1.12 -33.69 2.16
CA GLY A 527 -1.77 -32.46 2.57
C GLY A 527 -1.29 -31.26 1.77
N ALA A 528 -1.84 -30.11 2.13
CA ALA A 528 -1.41 -28.81 1.62
C ALA A 528 -0.99 -27.89 2.77
N ALA A 529 -0.14 -26.92 2.48
CA ALA A 529 0.30 -25.91 3.45
C ALA A 529 0.57 -24.58 2.74
N PHE A 530 0.25 -23.47 3.41
CA PHE A 530 0.76 -22.17 2.99
C PHE A 530 2.19 -21.97 3.49
N TRP A 531 3.00 -21.35 2.67
CA TRP A 531 4.38 -21.00 3.00
C TRP A 531 4.79 -19.68 2.36
N TYR A 532 5.57 -18.88 3.06
CA TYR A 532 6.25 -17.69 2.59
C TYR A 532 7.68 -17.68 3.13
N MET A 533 8.57 -16.92 2.49
CA MET A 533 9.96 -16.82 2.94
C MET A 533 10.02 -16.00 4.24
N PRO A 534 10.54 -16.56 5.35
CA PRO A 534 10.77 -15.79 6.58
C PRO A 534 11.75 -14.64 6.36
N ALA A 535 11.58 -13.54 7.09
CA ALA A 535 12.46 -12.37 6.96
C ALA A 535 13.92 -12.70 7.25
N SER A 536 14.20 -13.60 8.22
CA SER A 536 15.54 -14.10 8.51
C SER A 536 16.20 -14.80 7.32
N ASP A 537 15.43 -15.56 6.55
CA ASP A 537 15.94 -16.29 5.39
C ASP A 537 16.14 -15.34 4.19
N ILE A 538 15.30 -14.29 4.09
CA ILE A 538 15.52 -13.21 3.12
C ILE A 538 16.82 -12.46 3.44
N ASP A 539 17.12 -12.21 4.72
CA ASP A 539 18.37 -11.56 5.14
C ASP A 539 19.61 -12.43 4.80
N ILE A 540 19.49 -13.77 4.93
CA ILE A 540 20.53 -14.71 4.49
C ILE A 540 20.69 -14.68 2.98
N ALA A 541 19.57 -14.67 2.23
CA ALA A 541 19.62 -14.59 0.77
C ALA A 541 20.23 -13.26 0.29
N GLU A 542 19.97 -12.16 0.99
CA GLU A 542 20.62 -10.85 0.76
C GLU A 542 22.14 -10.95 0.92
N GLN A 543 22.61 -11.58 2.01
CA GLN A 543 24.04 -11.74 2.27
C GLN A 543 24.71 -12.54 1.15
N VAL A 544 24.15 -13.69 0.81
CA VAL A 544 24.67 -14.55 -0.28
C VAL A 544 24.68 -13.78 -1.62
N TRP A 545 23.62 -13.03 -1.92
CA TRP A 545 23.57 -12.22 -3.14
C TRP A 545 24.68 -11.19 -3.22
N LYS A 546 24.93 -10.47 -2.11
CA LYS A 546 25.99 -9.45 -2.06
C LYS A 546 27.39 -10.03 -2.13
N GLU A 547 27.58 -11.26 -1.65
CA GLU A 547 28.88 -11.93 -1.71
C GLU A 547 29.15 -12.55 -3.10
N ASP A 548 28.13 -13.09 -3.76
CA ASP A 548 28.28 -13.88 -4.98
C ASP A 548 27.92 -13.12 -6.28
N VAL A 549 27.10 -12.07 -6.22
CA VAL A 549 26.55 -11.38 -7.39
C VAL A 549 27.01 -9.93 -7.47
N GLU A 550 27.03 -9.16 -6.38
CA GLU A 550 27.47 -7.76 -6.32
C GLU A 550 28.97 -7.63 -6.02
#